data_a3501aa1195531fc272b3417012cf6bf
#
_entry.id   a3501aa1195531fc272b3417012cf6bf
#
_cell.length_a   1.000
_cell.length_b   1.000
_cell.length_c   1.000
_cell.angle_alpha   90.00
_cell.angle_beta   90.00
_cell.angle_gamma   90.00
#
_symmetry.space_group_name_H-M   'P 1'
#
loop_
_entity.id
_entity.type
_entity.pdbx_description
1 polymer ?
#
loop_
_entity_poly.entity_id
_entity_poly.type
_entity_poly.pdbx_seq_one_letter_code
_entity_poly.pdbx_strand_id
1 'polypeptide(L)'
;AIIGKINILIAKGYLDSAQVLVDKQKMILNKFQSHSSKKNLLNKLNYKGTQILFYKGNYNEMNLSLDSLIQEIELQNENCNDLLEIKTISLFFNQDQEDFKKYSAIQHKIQMNKSFESLLELIQLMDTENMLINELAQFQYAIIELEKGNIENAQKIISSMNQKTIFYELSLIINAEIEDHINKNYEIAIKLYEQFIEEYPNSIYKENILKRLNKIYKLLMKDLDL
;
A
#
# COMPACT_ATOMS: atom_id res chain seq x y z
N ALA A 1 24.56 6.23 -3.20
CA ALA A 1 24.95 6.57 -1.81
C ALA A 1 23.94 7.53 -1.13
N ILE A 2 23.56 8.68 -1.74
CA ILE A 2 22.75 9.71 -1.07
C ILE A 2 21.31 9.26 -0.78
N ILE A 3 20.64 8.62 -1.73
CA ILE A 3 19.29 8.07 -1.56
C ILE A 3 19.23 7.04 -0.44
N GLY A 4 20.25 6.15 -0.35
CA GLY A 4 20.35 5.20 0.75
C GLY A 4 20.45 5.88 2.13
N LYS A 5 21.19 7.00 2.23
CA LYS A 5 21.26 7.77 3.47
C LYS A 5 19.90 8.40 3.83
N ILE A 6 19.17 8.93 2.85
CA ILE A 6 17.82 9.46 3.06
C ILE A 6 16.87 8.36 3.54
N ASN A 7 16.90 7.18 2.91
CA ASN A 7 16.08 6.03 3.33
C ASN A 7 16.37 5.61 4.77
N ILE A 8 17.65 5.58 5.18
CA ILE A 8 18.04 5.26 6.57
C ILE A 8 17.49 6.31 7.55
N LEU A 9 17.52 7.60 7.20
CA LEU A 9 16.97 8.65 8.04
C LEU A 9 15.45 8.51 8.21
N ILE A 10 14.73 8.22 7.11
CA ILE A 10 13.28 7.97 7.14
C ILE A 10 12.97 6.75 8.03
N ALA A 11 13.67 5.62 7.81
CA ALA A 11 13.46 4.40 8.58
C ALA A 11 13.79 4.54 10.07
N LYS A 12 14.64 5.49 10.44
CA LYS A 12 14.95 5.81 11.83
C LYS A 12 14.05 6.88 12.45
N GLY A 13 13.08 7.42 11.71
CA GLY A 13 12.17 8.46 12.19
C GLY A 13 12.70 9.89 12.11
N TYR A 14 13.86 10.11 11.49
CA TYR A 14 14.49 11.44 11.39
C TYR A 14 14.02 12.21 10.14
N LEU A 15 12.71 12.46 10.02
CA LEU A 15 12.10 13.07 8.83
C LEU A 15 12.63 14.46 8.52
N ASP A 16 12.88 15.32 9.54
CA ASP A 16 13.43 16.66 9.33
C ASP A 16 14.86 16.60 8.78
N SER A 17 15.69 15.71 9.33
CA SER A 17 17.04 15.52 8.83
C SER A 17 17.07 14.96 7.41
N ALA A 18 16.11 14.08 7.08
CA ALA A 18 15.93 13.55 5.74
C ALA A 18 15.54 14.67 4.76
N GLN A 19 14.59 15.54 5.15
CA GLN A 19 14.15 16.68 4.34
C GLN A 19 15.31 17.65 4.06
N VAL A 20 16.04 18.05 5.09
CA VAL A 20 17.22 18.94 4.95
C VAL A 20 18.23 18.32 3.97
N LEU A 21 18.44 17.01 4.04
CA LEU A 21 19.38 16.34 3.14
C LEU A 21 18.86 16.32 1.69
N VAL A 22 17.57 16.09 1.47
CA VAL A 22 16.91 16.19 0.14
C VAL A 22 17.11 17.57 -0.44
N ASP A 23 16.77 18.62 0.30
CA ASP A 23 16.81 20.01 -0.15
C ASP A 23 18.23 20.45 -0.49
N LYS A 24 19.19 20.11 0.38
CA LYS A 24 20.62 20.36 0.13
C LYS A 24 21.11 19.70 -1.17
N GLN A 25 20.69 18.46 -1.42
CA GLN A 25 21.12 17.76 -2.65
C GLN A 25 20.45 18.35 -3.90
N LYS A 26 19.19 18.76 -3.83
CA LYS A 26 18.52 19.48 -4.92
C LYS A 26 19.24 20.79 -5.24
N MET A 27 19.60 21.57 -4.23
CA MET A 27 20.35 22.81 -4.41
C MET A 27 21.72 22.60 -5.07
N ILE A 28 22.43 21.53 -4.69
CA ILE A 28 23.71 21.17 -5.30
C ILE A 28 23.50 20.81 -6.77
N LEU A 29 22.55 19.92 -7.06
CA LEU A 29 22.28 19.46 -8.42
C LEU A 29 21.88 20.61 -9.35
N ASN A 30 21.14 21.61 -8.86
CA ASN A 30 20.70 22.74 -9.68
C ASN A 30 21.85 23.63 -10.15
N LYS A 31 23.03 23.55 -9.51
CA LYS A 31 24.24 24.29 -9.92
C LYS A 31 25.00 23.65 -11.09
N PHE A 32 24.69 22.39 -11.44
CA PHE A 32 25.34 21.68 -12.53
C PHE A 32 24.54 21.73 -13.83
N GLN A 33 25.22 21.62 -14.96
CA GLN A 33 24.56 21.50 -16.26
C GLN A 33 23.70 20.23 -16.34
N SER A 34 22.66 20.26 -17.18
CA SER A 34 21.71 19.16 -17.29
C SER A 34 22.31 17.99 -18.06
N HIS A 35 22.38 16.82 -17.39
CA HIS A 35 22.66 15.51 -17.96
C HIS A 35 21.57 14.51 -17.55
N SER A 36 21.39 13.42 -18.30
CA SER A 36 20.36 12.40 -17.99
C SER A 36 20.47 11.85 -16.56
N SER A 37 21.68 11.61 -16.09
CA SER A 37 21.97 11.17 -14.70
C SER A 37 21.49 12.17 -13.64
N LYS A 38 21.57 13.47 -13.95
CA LYS A 38 21.06 14.54 -13.07
C LYS A 38 19.54 14.48 -12.98
N LYS A 39 18.84 14.35 -14.13
CA LYS A 39 17.38 14.25 -14.17
C LYS A 39 16.88 13.07 -13.35
N ASN A 40 17.50 11.88 -13.53
CA ASN A 40 17.13 10.68 -12.76
C ASN A 40 17.32 10.88 -11.25
N LEU A 41 18.46 11.43 -10.82
CA LEU A 41 18.69 11.69 -9.40
C LEU A 41 17.74 12.75 -8.84
N LEU A 42 17.41 13.79 -9.61
CA LEU A 42 16.46 14.81 -9.21
C LEU A 42 15.05 14.22 -9.03
N ASN A 43 14.61 13.35 -9.93
CA ASN A 43 13.33 12.66 -9.80
C ASN A 43 13.28 11.78 -8.55
N LYS A 44 14.34 11.04 -8.25
CA LYS A 44 14.45 10.26 -7.00
C LYS A 44 14.40 11.14 -5.76
N LEU A 45 15.05 12.31 -5.78
CA LEU A 45 14.99 13.26 -4.67
C LEU A 45 13.62 13.92 -4.51
N ASN A 46 12.94 14.23 -5.62
CA ASN A 46 11.60 14.75 -5.62
C ASN A 46 10.63 13.72 -5.01
N TYR A 47 10.69 12.46 -5.47
CA TYR A 47 9.93 11.36 -4.88
C TYR A 47 10.16 11.24 -3.36
N LYS A 48 11.42 11.24 -2.91
CA LYS A 48 11.73 11.17 -1.47
C LYS A 48 11.23 12.37 -0.69
N GLY A 49 11.28 13.58 -1.27
CA GLY A 49 10.67 14.77 -0.68
C GLY A 49 9.17 14.62 -0.49
N THR A 50 8.45 14.14 -1.52
CA THR A 50 7.01 13.85 -1.46
C THR A 50 6.67 12.78 -0.42
N GLN A 51 7.47 11.70 -0.36
CA GLN A 51 7.31 10.65 0.64
C GLN A 51 7.49 11.19 2.08
N ILE A 52 8.45 12.09 2.29
CA ILE A 52 8.65 12.74 3.60
C ILE A 52 7.46 13.64 3.95
N LEU A 53 6.93 14.40 3.00
CA LEU A 53 5.73 15.23 3.20
C LEU A 53 4.52 14.37 3.56
N PHE A 54 4.36 13.21 2.90
CA PHE A 54 3.35 12.23 3.25
C PHE A 54 3.49 11.77 4.70
N TYR A 55 4.65 11.29 5.12
CA TYR A 55 4.87 10.81 6.49
C TYR A 55 4.74 11.91 7.56
N LYS A 56 4.94 13.18 7.20
CA LYS A 56 4.70 14.33 8.08
C LYS A 56 3.21 14.71 8.16
N GLY A 57 2.36 14.14 7.33
CA GLY A 57 0.95 14.54 7.24
C GLY A 57 0.71 15.91 6.62
N ASN A 58 1.67 16.42 5.83
CA ASN A 58 1.58 17.72 5.16
C ASN A 58 0.73 17.60 3.88
N TYR A 59 -0.59 17.48 4.03
CA TYR A 59 -1.53 17.15 2.96
C TYR A 59 -1.40 18.06 1.73
N ASN A 60 -1.45 19.37 1.91
CA ASN A 60 -1.46 20.33 0.80
C ASN A 60 -0.13 20.33 0.02
N GLU A 61 1.00 20.42 0.73
CA GLU A 61 2.32 20.43 0.12
C GLU A 61 2.63 19.11 -0.59
N MET A 62 2.21 17.99 0.02
CA MET A 62 2.34 16.67 -0.57
C MET A 62 1.56 16.57 -1.88
N ASN A 63 0.28 17.00 -1.93
CA ASN A 63 -0.52 16.94 -3.14
C ASN A 63 0.06 17.79 -4.26
N LEU A 64 0.52 19.02 -3.97
CA LEU A 64 1.19 19.87 -4.96
C LEU A 64 2.44 19.18 -5.55
N SER A 65 3.23 18.53 -4.68
CA SER A 65 4.42 17.79 -5.10
C SER A 65 4.06 16.55 -5.94
N LEU A 66 3.01 15.82 -5.55
CA LEU A 66 2.49 14.66 -6.28
C LEU A 66 2.03 15.04 -7.69
N ASP A 67 1.21 16.10 -7.81
CA ASP A 67 0.67 16.54 -9.10
C ASP A 67 1.78 16.93 -10.07
N SER A 68 2.81 17.62 -9.59
CA SER A 68 4.00 17.93 -10.40
C SER A 68 4.76 16.68 -10.83
N LEU A 69 4.97 15.73 -9.91
CA LEU A 69 5.72 14.51 -10.20
C LEU A 69 4.99 13.58 -11.16
N ILE A 70 3.67 13.41 -11.00
CA ILE A 70 2.88 12.53 -11.84
C ILE A 70 2.85 13.03 -13.29
N GLN A 71 2.87 14.35 -13.50
CA GLN A 71 2.94 14.95 -14.84
C GLN A 71 4.29 14.72 -15.54
N GLU A 72 5.37 14.59 -14.78
CA GLU A 72 6.74 14.48 -15.30
C GLU A 72 7.26 13.04 -15.36
N ILE A 73 6.61 12.09 -14.67
CA ILE A 73 7.10 10.73 -14.51
C ILE A 73 6.70 9.86 -15.71
N GLU A 74 7.65 9.09 -16.20
CA GLU A 74 7.37 8.07 -17.21
C GLU A 74 6.72 6.84 -16.57
N LEU A 75 5.74 6.22 -17.23
CA LEU A 75 5.01 5.02 -16.72
C LEU A 75 5.93 3.85 -16.35
N GLN A 76 7.11 3.78 -16.95
CA GLN A 76 8.12 2.75 -16.66
C GLN A 76 9.00 3.07 -15.44
N ASN A 77 8.78 4.21 -14.79
CA ASN A 77 9.56 4.59 -13.61
C ASN A 77 9.21 3.69 -12.42
N GLU A 78 10.22 3.22 -11.71
CA GLU A 78 10.09 2.33 -10.55
C GLU A 78 9.19 2.89 -9.42
N ASN A 79 9.06 4.22 -9.30
CA ASN A 79 8.26 4.89 -8.26
C ASN A 79 6.85 5.32 -8.75
N CYS A 80 6.48 5.00 -10.00
CA CYS A 80 5.21 5.45 -10.57
C CYS A 80 4.02 4.90 -9.77
N ASN A 81 4.03 3.60 -9.48
CA ASN A 81 2.95 2.94 -8.74
C ASN A 81 2.80 3.51 -7.33
N ASP A 82 3.92 3.72 -6.62
CA ASP A 82 3.91 4.29 -5.27
C ASP A 82 3.32 5.71 -5.26
N LEU A 83 3.65 6.54 -6.27
CA LEU A 83 3.09 7.89 -6.39
C LEU A 83 1.59 7.87 -6.66
N LEU A 84 1.13 6.97 -7.53
CA LEU A 84 -0.28 6.79 -7.84
C LEU A 84 -1.05 6.25 -6.62
N GLU A 85 -0.47 5.35 -5.85
CA GLU A 85 -1.04 4.84 -4.60
C GLU A 85 -1.20 5.97 -3.58
N ILE A 86 -0.15 6.75 -3.31
CA ILE A 86 -0.22 7.91 -2.39
C ILE A 86 -1.27 8.91 -2.89
N LYS A 87 -1.36 9.15 -4.21
CA LYS A 87 -2.37 10.05 -4.77
C LYS A 87 -3.78 9.51 -4.56
N THR A 88 -4.01 8.23 -4.83
CA THR A 88 -5.32 7.59 -4.62
C THR A 88 -5.73 7.66 -3.16
N ILE A 89 -4.83 7.30 -2.25
CA ILE A 89 -5.08 7.40 -0.80
C ILE A 89 -5.39 8.84 -0.40
N SER A 90 -4.66 9.82 -0.93
CA SER A 90 -4.89 11.24 -0.57
C SER A 90 -6.30 11.71 -0.93
N LEU A 91 -6.93 11.15 -1.97
CA LEU A 91 -8.30 11.50 -2.36
C LEU A 91 -9.34 11.08 -1.32
N PHE A 92 -9.10 9.99 -0.55
CA PHE A 92 -9.99 9.57 0.52
C PHE A 92 -10.06 10.58 1.65
N PHE A 93 -8.97 11.33 1.87
CA PHE A 93 -8.81 12.30 2.94
C PHE A 93 -9.04 13.76 2.51
N ASN A 94 -9.61 14.00 1.33
CA ASN A 94 -9.76 15.35 0.77
C ASN A 94 -10.48 16.34 1.72
N GLN A 95 -11.41 15.83 2.55
CA GLN A 95 -12.16 16.62 3.54
C GLN A 95 -11.73 16.36 4.99
N ASP A 96 -10.85 15.37 5.21
CA ASP A 96 -10.50 14.82 6.53
C ASP A 96 -8.98 14.90 6.77
N GLN A 97 -8.42 16.12 6.74
CA GLN A 97 -6.96 16.29 6.85
C GLN A 97 -6.39 15.86 8.22
N GLU A 98 -7.18 15.91 9.29
CA GLU A 98 -6.75 15.40 10.59
C GLU A 98 -6.59 13.87 10.57
N ASP A 99 -7.52 13.16 9.93
CA ASP A 99 -7.42 11.71 9.75
C ASP A 99 -6.29 11.34 8.78
N PHE A 100 -6.05 12.18 7.75
CA PHE A 100 -4.85 12.05 6.91
C PHE A 100 -3.56 12.10 7.73
N LYS A 101 -3.46 13.04 8.66
CA LYS A 101 -2.29 13.17 9.54
C LYS A 101 -2.09 11.95 10.42
N LYS A 102 -3.17 11.41 10.99
CA LYS A 102 -3.13 10.15 11.75
C LYS A 102 -2.67 8.98 10.87
N TYR A 103 -3.29 8.83 9.69
CA TYR A 103 -2.92 7.78 8.74
C TYR A 103 -1.46 7.88 8.31
N SER A 104 -0.98 9.06 8.00
CA SER A 104 0.42 9.32 7.64
C SER A 104 1.40 8.91 8.74
N ALA A 105 1.05 9.20 10.00
CA ALA A 105 1.85 8.77 11.16
C ALA A 105 1.87 7.24 11.30
N ILE A 106 0.76 6.55 11.03
CA ILE A 106 0.67 5.10 10.99
C ILE A 106 1.60 4.55 9.90
N GLN A 107 1.51 5.07 8.67
CA GLN A 107 2.36 4.64 7.56
C GLN A 107 3.86 4.85 7.86
N HIS A 108 4.19 5.93 8.56
CA HIS A 108 5.56 6.15 9.01
C HIS A 108 6.01 5.12 10.05
N LYS A 109 5.15 4.72 10.99
CA LYS A 109 5.46 3.62 11.93
C LYS A 109 5.70 2.30 11.20
N ILE A 110 4.88 1.99 10.21
CA ILE A 110 5.06 0.80 9.35
C ILE A 110 6.42 0.86 8.65
N GLN A 111 6.78 2.00 8.06
CA GLN A 111 8.09 2.23 7.43
C GLN A 111 9.27 2.07 8.40
N MET A 112 9.07 2.33 9.68
CA MET A 112 10.06 2.11 10.74
C MET A 112 10.10 0.67 11.28
N ASN A 113 9.37 -0.28 10.67
CA ASN A 113 9.14 -1.65 11.18
C ASN A 113 8.47 -1.68 12.57
N LYS A 114 7.55 -0.75 12.81
CA LYS A 114 6.77 -0.59 14.04
C LYS A 114 5.27 -0.74 13.79
N SER A 115 4.89 -1.56 12.81
CA SER A 115 3.50 -1.74 12.39
C SER A 115 2.59 -2.12 13.56
N PHE A 116 3.07 -2.97 14.48
CA PHE A 116 2.28 -3.40 15.62
C PHE A 116 1.98 -2.27 16.63
N GLU A 117 2.81 -1.24 16.69
CA GLU A 117 2.59 -0.07 17.55
C GLU A 117 1.45 0.82 17.03
N SER A 118 1.02 0.65 15.76
CA SER A 118 -0.01 1.48 15.13
C SER A 118 -1.42 0.88 15.15
N LEU A 119 -1.61 -0.31 15.73
CA LEU A 119 -2.91 -0.96 15.73
C LEU A 119 -4.00 -0.18 16.47
N LEU A 120 -3.65 0.49 17.57
CA LEU A 120 -4.63 1.31 18.34
C LEU A 120 -5.06 2.53 17.52
N GLU A 121 -4.15 3.17 16.82
CA GLU A 121 -4.47 4.31 15.94
C GLU A 121 -5.32 3.89 14.74
N LEU A 122 -5.09 2.68 14.20
CA LEU A 122 -5.95 2.13 13.14
C LEU A 122 -7.36 1.89 13.63
N ILE A 123 -7.53 1.35 14.83
CA ILE A 123 -8.86 1.18 15.44
C ILE A 123 -9.59 2.53 15.54
N GLN A 124 -8.90 3.60 15.92
CA GLN A 124 -9.49 4.94 15.96
C GLN A 124 -9.91 5.46 14.58
N LEU A 125 -9.17 5.11 13.52
CA LEU A 125 -9.56 5.45 12.14
C LEU A 125 -10.72 4.61 11.62
N MET A 126 -10.95 3.41 12.17
CA MET A 126 -12.12 2.60 11.83
C MET A 126 -13.44 3.20 12.36
N ASP A 127 -13.38 4.10 13.34
CA ASP A 127 -14.56 4.77 13.90
C ASP A 127 -14.99 6.01 13.09
N THR A 128 -14.28 6.36 12.00
CA THR A 128 -14.63 7.50 11.14
C THR A 128 -15.92 7.25 10.36
N GLU A 129 -16.72 8.31 10.13
CA GLU A 129 -17.90 8.26 9.27
C GLU A 129 -17.56 8.11 7.78
N ASN A 130 -16.34 8.44 7.38
CA ASN A 130 -15.87 8.29 6.01
C ASN A 130 -15.61 6.81 5.71
N MET A 131 -16.50 6.20 4.94
CA MET A 131 -16.47 4.78 4.61
C MET A 131 -15.13 4.34 3.98
N LEU A 132 -14.52 5.16 3.11
CA LEU A 132 -13.26 4.80 2.45
C LEU A 132 -12.08 4.81 3.43
N ILE A 133 -12.04 5.77 4.36
CA ILE A 133 -11.02 5.84 5.41
C ILE A 133 -11.20 4.68 6.39
N ASN A 134 -12.44 4.42 6.80
CA ASN A 134 -12.78 3.30 7.67
C ASN A 134 -12.27 1.98 7.08
N GLU A 135 -12.60 1.68 5.83
CA GLU A 135 -12.18 0.43 5.19
C GLU A 135 -10.68 0.36 4.88
N LEU A 136 -10.06 1.49 4.53
CA LEU A 136 -8.60 1.56 4.42
C LEU A 136 -7.94 1.15 5.75
N ALA A 137 -8.46 1.67 6.87
CA ALA A 137 -7.95 1.34 8.19
C ALA A 137 -8.20 -0.14 8.55
N GLN A 138 -9.38 -0.68 8.26
CA GLN A 138 -9.70 -2.10 8.44
C GLN A 138 -8.76 -2.99 7.63
N PHE A 139 -8.57 -2.68 6.35
CA PHE A 139 -7.69 -3.44 5.47
C PHE A 139 -6.25 -3.44 5.99
N GLN A 140 -5.72 -2.27 6.34
CA GLN A 140 -4.37 -2.15 6.90
C GLN A 140 -4.22 -2.89 8.23
N TYR A 141 -5.24 -2.81 9.10
CA TYR A 141 -5.26 -3.55 10.36
C TYR A 141 -5.21 -5.07 10.11
N ALA A 142 -6.03 -5.57 9.19
CA ALA A 142 -6.05 -6.98 8.86
C ALA A 142 -4.69 -7.48 8.32
N ILE A 143 -4.02 -6.70 7.47
CA ILE A 143 -2.67 -7.02 6.99
C ILE A 143 -1.68 -7.15 8.15
N ILE A 144 -1.70 -6.20 9.11
CA ILE A 144 -0.80 -6.25 10.27
C ILE A 144 -1.13 -7.46 11.16
N GLU A 145 -2.41 -7.82 11.33
CA GLU A 145 -2.79 -9.02 12.07
C GLU A 145 -2.31 -10.30 11.37
N LEU A 146 -2.34 -10.36 10.03
CA LEU A 146 -1.73 -11.45 9.27
C LEU A 146 -0.22 -11.56 9.51
N GLU A 147 0.49 -10.43 9.51
CA GLU A 147 1.92 -10.38 9.82
C GLU A 147 2.25 -10.90 11.22
N LYS A 148 1.33 -10.70 12.19
CA LYS A 148 1.43 -11.22 13.55
C LYS A 148 1.09 -12.71 13.67
N GLY A 149 0.50 -13.30 12.64
CA GLY A 149 -0.04 -14.66 12.67
C GLY A 149 -1.43 -14.79 13.28
N ASN A 150 -2.13 -13.68 13.53
CA ASN A 150 -3.51 -13.67 14.05
C ASN A 150 -4.52 -13.88 12.92
N ILE A 151 -4.47 -15.03 12.27
CA ILE A 151 -5.20 -15.32 11.03
C ILE A 151 -6.71 -15.18 11.21
N GLU A 152 -7.28 -15.72 12.28
CA GLU A 152 -8.73 -15.66 12.54
C GLU A 152 -9.25 -14.22 12.64
N ASN A 153 -8.51 -13.34 13.32
CA ASN A 153 -8.89 -11.95 13.48
C ASN A 153 -8.81 -11.21 12.14
N ALA A 154 -7.73 -11.40 11.40
CA ALA A 154 -7.56 -10.82 10.08
C ALA A 154 -8.67 -11.29 9.12
N GLN A 155 -8.95 -12.58 9.07
CA GLN A 155 -9.97 -13.17 8.21
C GLN A 155 -11.38 -12.65 8.53
N LYS A 156 -11.71 -12.51 9.82
CA LYS A 156 -12.99 -11.92 10.26
C LYS A 156 -13.17 -10.51 9.71
N ILE A 157 -12.14 -9.67 9.78
CA ILE A 157 -12.19 -8.29 9.27
C ILE A 157 -12.31 -8.28 7.75
N ILE A 158 -11.46 -9.02 7.05
CA ILE A 158 -11.44 -9.11 5.59
C ILE A 158 -12.80 -9.59 5.05
N SER A 159 -13.40 -10.61 5.70
CA SER A 159 -14.71 -11.16 5.28
C SER A 159 -15.88 -10.21 5.54
N SER A 160 -15.70 -9.19 6.39
CA SER A 160 -16.74 -8.19 6.69
C SER A 160 -16.68 -6.95 5.79
N MET A 161 -15.71 -6.86 4.89
CA MET A 161 -15.53 -5.68 4.01
C MET A 161 -16.69 -5.49 3.05
N ASN A 162 -17.01 -4.23 2.77
CA ASN A 162 -18.16 -3.86 1.96
C ASN A 162 -17.90 -4.08 0.46
N GLN A 163 -18.80 -4.81 -0.20
CA GLN A 163 -18.70 -5.11 -1.64
C GLN A 163 -18.69 -3.88 -2.57
N LYS A 164 -19.00 -2.70 -2.04
CA LYS A 164 -19.06 -1.45 -2.83
C LYS A 164 -17.77 -0.66 -2.84
N THR A 165 -16.74 -1.11 -2.13
CA THR A 165 -15.47 -0.39 -2.05
C THR A 165 -14.37 -1.06 -2.86
N ILE A 166 -13.32 -0.29 -3.13
CA ILE A 166 -12.14 -0.78 -3.87
C ILE A 166 -11.34 -1.84 -3.10
N PHE A 167 -11.55 -1.95 -1.78
CA PHE A 167 -10.84 -2.93 -0.95
C PHE A 167 -11.45 -4.32 -1.03
N TYR A 168 -12.70 -4.44 -1.48
CA TYR A 168 -13.40 -5.72 -1.55
C TYR A 168 -12.74 -6.69 -2.54
N GLU A 169 -12.29 -6.20 -3.68
CA GLU A 169 -11.54 -7.00 -4.66
C GLU A 169 -10.32 -7.69 -4.01
N LEU A 170 -9.50 -6.92 -3.28
CA LEU A 170 -8.34 -7.44 -2.58
C LEU A 170 -8.72 -8.33 -1.40
N SER A 171 -9.81 -8.03 -0.71
CA SER A 171 -10.31 -8.83 0.41
C SER A 171 -10.70 -10.24 -0.02
N LEU A 172 -11.36 -10.39 -1.17
CA LEU A 172 -11.69 -11.70 -1.74
C LEU A 172 -10.43 -12.52 -2.04
N ILE A 173 -9.43 -11.90 -2.66
CA ILE A 173 -8.16 -12.58 -2.97
C ILE A 173 -7.47 -13.04 -1.68
N ILE A 174 -7.31 -12.14 -0.70
CA ILE A 174 -6.62 -12.48 0.55
C ILE A 174 -7.37 -13.56 1.31
N ASN A 175 -8.70 -13.50 1.36
CA ASN A 175 -9.50 -14.52 2.03
C ASN A 175 -9.34 -15.88 1.34
N ALA A 176 -9.35 -15.92 -0.01
CA ALA A 176 -9.10 -17.13 -0.76
C ALA A 176 -7.67 -17.69 -0.53
N GLU A 177 -6.66 -16.80 -0.46
CA GLU A 177 -5.27 -17.22 -0.17
C GLU A 177 -5.08 -17.75 1.24
N ILE A 178 -5.79 -17.20 2.23
CA ILE A 178 -5.81 -17.73 3.62
C ILE A 178 -6.36 -19.17 3.60
N GLU A 179 -7.51 -19.40 2.95
CA GLU A 179 -8.12 -20.72 2.87
C GLU A 179 -7.22 -21.73 2.12
N ASP A 180 -6.60 -21.28 1.04
CA ASP A 180 -5.72 -22.09 0.19
C ASP A 180 -4.38 -22.42 0.87
N HIS A 181 -3.68 -21.40 1.37
CA HIS A 181 -2.29 -21.55 1.78
C HIS A 181 -2.12 -21.81 3.27
N ILE A 182 -3.02 -21.31 4.11
CA ILE A 182 -2.93 -21.43 5.57
C ILE A 182 -3.85 -22.54 6.06
N ASN A 183 -5.16 -22.43 5.80
CA ASN A 183 -6.16 -23.37 6.31
C ASN A 183 -6.19 -24.69 5.52
N LYS A 184 -5.65 -24.71 4.29
CA LYS A 184 -5.69 -25.85 3.35
C LYS A 184 -7.12 -26.31 3.04
N ASN A 185 -8.08 -25.40 3.12
CA ASN A 185 -9.48 -25.64 2.80
C ASN A 185 -9.76 -25.33 1.33
N TYR A 186 -9.36 -26.25 0.46
CA TYR A 186 -9.42 -26.06 -0.99
C TYR A 186 -10.85 -25.86 -1.51
N GLU A 187 -11.88 -26.43 -0.85
CA GLU A 187 -13.27 -26.23 -1.28
C GLU A 187 -13.71 -24.76 -1.12
N ILE A 188 -13.37 -24.15 0.02
CA ILE A 188 -13.69 -22.74 0.26
C ILE A 188 -12.80 -21.84 -0.62
N ALA A 189 -11.53 -22.14 -0.74
CA ALA A 189 -10.61 -21.39 -1.60
C ALA A 189 -11.09 -21.35 -3.05
N ILE A 190 -11.52 -22.48 -3.61
CA ILE A 190 -12.08 -22.54 -4.97
C ILE A 190 -13.28 -21.63 -5.10
N LYS A 191 -14.26 -21.71 -4.19
CA LYS A 191 -15.47 -20.85 -4.23
C LYS A 191 -15.13 -19.38 -4.21
N LEU A 192 -14.18 -18.95 -3.38
CA LEU A 192 -13.75 -17.56 -3.27
C LEU A 192 -13.00 -17.08 -4.53
N TYR A 193 -12.15 -17.93 -5.11
CA TYR A 193 -11.48 -17.63 -6.37
C TYR A 193 -12.45 -17.57 -7.56
N GLU A 194 -13.43 -18.45 -7.62
CA GLU A 194 -14.48 -18.43 -8.65
C GLU A 194 -15.35 -17.18 -8.52
N GLN A 195 -15.78 -16.83 -7.30
CA GLN A 195 -16.50 -15.59 -7.01
C GLN A 195 -15.69 -14.37 -7.48
N PHE A 196 -14.39 -14.34 -7.18
CA PHE A 196 -13.52 -13.24 -7.64
C PHE A 196 -13.51 -13.13 -9.17
N ILE A 197 -13.39 -14.25 -9.89
CA ILE A 197 -13.35 -14.26 -11.36
C ILE A 197 -14.66 -13.77 -11.95
N GLU A 198 -15.80 -14.14 -11.33
CA GLU A 198 -17.14 -13.73 -11.74
C GLU A 198 -17.36 -12.21 -11.49
N GLU A 199 -17.01 -11.72 -10.30
CA GLU A 199 -17.25 -10.33 -9.92
C GLU A 199 -16.25 -9.36 -10.56
N TYR A 200 -14.99 -9.80 -10.80
CA TYR A 200 -13.89 -8.99 -11.34
C TYR A 200 -13.29 -9.56 -12.63
N PRO A 201 -14.07 -9.70 -13.72
CA PRO A 201 -13.61 -10.36 -14.95
C PRO A 201 -12.46 -9.62 -15.66
N ASN A 202 -12.26 -8.33 -15.38
CA ASN A 202 -11.21 -7.49 -15.96
C ASN A 202 -10.05 -7.19 -15.00
N SER A 203 -10.01 -7.84 -13.84
CA SER A 203 -8.95 -7.64 -12.86
C SER A 203 -7.58 -8.06 -13.41
N ILE A 204 -6.56 -7.30 -13.04
CA ILE A 204 -5.15 -7.63 -13.33
C ILE A 204 -4.69 -8.93 -12.63
N TYR A 205 -5.37 -9.35 -11.56
CA TYR A 205 -5.06 -10.56 -10.80
C TYR A 205 -5.67 -11.83 -11.41
N LYS A 206 -6.64 -11.71 -12.31
CA LYS A 206 -7.43 -12.83 -12.87
C LYS A 206 -6.58 -13.96 -13.41
N GLU A 207 -5.56 -13.66 -14.22
CA GLU A 207 -4.72 -14.71 -14.82
C GLU A 207 -3.96 -15.54 -13.76
N ASN A 208 -3.48 -14.87 -12.70
CA ASN A 208 -2.76 -15.54 -11.63
C ASN A 208 -3.71 -16.45 -10.82
N ILE A 209 -4.92 -15.97 -10.57
CA ILE A 209 -5.97 -16.74 -9.88
C ILE A 209 -6.39 -17.96 -10.70
N LEU A 210 -6.62 -17.82 -12.00
CA LEU A 210 -6.91 -18.95 -12.89
C LEU A 210 -5.78 -20.01 -12.89
N LYS A 211 -4.52 -19.58 -12.93
CA LYS A 211 -3.38 -20.48 -12.82
C LYS A 211 -3.37 -21.22 -11.46
N ARG A 212 -3.75 -20.52 -10.37
CA ARG A 212 -3.82 -21.14 -9.04
C ARG A 212 -4.96 -22.14 -8.94
N LEU A 213 -6.16 -21.80 -9.40
CA LEU A 213 -7.30 -22.72 -9.48
C LEU A 213 -6.95 -24.01 -10.22
N ASN A 214 -6.34 -23.90 -11.39
CA ASN A 214 -5.90 -25.07 -12.16
C ASN A 214 -4.91 -25.97 -11.39
N LYS A 215 -4.06 -25.38 -10.53
CA LYS A 215 -3.17 -26.16 -9.67
C LYS A 215 -3.94 -26.88 -8.57
N ILE A 216 -4.91 -26.23 -7.95
CA ILE A 216 -5.74 -26.83 -6.89
C ILE A 216 -6.54 -28.01 -7.45
N TYR A 217 -7.20 -27.85 -8.61
CA TYR A 217 -7.93 -28.95 -9.26
C TYR A 217 -7.04 -30.13 -9.57
N LYS A 218 -5.81 -29.90 -10.06
CA LYS A 218 -4.84 -30.98 -10.31
C LYS A 218 -4.39 -31.66 -9.01
N LEU A 219 -4.29 -30.97 -7.89
CA LEU A 219 -3.98 -31.59 -6.60
C LEU A 219 -5.12 -32.48 -6.14
N LEU A 220 -6.36 -31.98 -6.18
CA LEU A 220 -7.55 -32.77 -5.78
C LEU A 220 -7.79 -33.98 -6.66
N MET A 221 -7.50 -33.92 -7.98
CA MET A 221 -7.61 -35.08 -8.87
C MET A 221 -6.58 -36.17 -8.54
N LYS A 222 -5.35 -35.78 -8.18
CA LYS A 222 -4.32 -36.76 -7.78
C LYS A 222 -4.66 -37.48 -6.48
N ASP A 223 -5.34 -36.81 -5.56
CA ASP A 223 -5.78 -37.40 -4.29
C ASP A 223 -6.97 -38.38 -4.49
N LEU A 224 -7.67 -38.31 -5.63
CA LEU A 224 -8.78 -39.21 -6.00
C LEU A 224 -8.28 -40.44 -6.75
N ASP A 225 -7.10 -40.41 -7.38
CA ASP A 225 -6.50 -41.52 -8.15
C ASP A 225 -5.61 -42.42 -7.27
N LEU A 226 -5.55 -42.20 -5.95
CA LEU A 226 -4.90 -43.04 -4.93
C LEU A 226 -5.91 -43.88 -4.13
#